data_cd260d91116a728c541854ec76b700ef
#
_entry.id   cd260d91116a728c541854ec76b700ef
#
_cell.length_a   1.000
_cell.length_b   1.000
_cell.length_c   1.000
_cell.angle_alpha   90.00
_cell.angle_beta   90.00
_cell.angle_gamma   90.00
#
_symmetry.space_group_name_H-M   'P 1'
#
loop_
_entity.id
_entity.type
_entity.pdbx_description
1 polymer ?
#
loop_
_entity_poly.entity_id
_entity_poly.type
_entity_poly.pdbx_seq_one_letter_code
_entity_poly.pdbx_strand_id
1 'polypeptide(L)'
;MEKLKEHKIRYIIIAIVAILVIALYRHEMEYRKPVNVVDQRVEGDDYIVTLDGPGSCYLGKEHTIDITKWTKTDENNVCVLPITEYKTNLYLRNSQGFDCGSIEGLELSFIEGVKITSGKVYLAVGGQEKLTYETEYKGVINEKVVLTSGDENVATIDEDNVIHAIGLGQTKITATFGEKTDSIDVLVTDLIVLAPREFDVNKPYVRCGYYTKEENDLLDEILASRVEKVGWHTRAGVVEAARFLALEFPFRVNYFVENGRVDSYVGRYADGEGRYYHVGLYLDPSRYEDLNQDMIYGGPGCWGCAINEFSRNKVSGNGLDCSGFVAWAILNGGFDCRDLGAGIAQDWPDLTDLGEKKVLSAELDENKLRVGDLLSGPYGGTVFEGGHIAIVAGIDKDGYIYVAEELGYANAWGYFIKKYDKSSLLHYFYYRVDMEKYYTDGDGNLTDFWIEEE
;
A
#
# COMPACT_ATOMS: atom_id res chain seq x y z
N MET A 1 -81.10 65.63 -6.58
CA MET A 1 -80.66 64.61 -5.64
C MET A 1 -79.72 63.54 -6.33
N GLU A 2 -80.01 63.20 -7.56
CA GLU A 2 -79.20 62.19 -8.30
C GLU A 2 -77.77 62.63 -8.53
N LYS A 3 -77.50 63.83 -9.01
CA LYS A 3 -76.11 64.33 -9.20
C LYS A 3 -75.31 64.41 -7.92
N LEU A 4 -75.90 64.59 -6.77
CA LEU A 4 -75.26 64.66 -5.49
C LEU A 4 -74.82 63.20 -5.02
N LYS A 5 -75.61 62.20 -5.37
CA LYS A 5 -75.30 60.79 -5.12
C LYS A 5 -74.19 60.35 -6.02
N GLU A 6 -74.17 60.74 -7.28
CA GLU A 6 -73.13 60.43 -8.23
C GLU A 6 -71.75 60.97 -7.81
N HIS A 7 -71.74 62.24 -7.34
CA HIS A 7 -70.51 62.81 -6.80
C HIS A 7 -70.00 62.08 -5.55
N LYS A 8 -70.88 61.73 -4.63
CA LYS A 8 -70.49 60.95 -3.45
C LYS A 8 -69.93 59.58 -3.80
N ILE A 9 -70.55 58.90 -4.76
CA ILE A 9 -70.03 57.56 -5.24
C ILE A 9 -68.67 57.72 -5.88
N ARG A 10 -68.45 58.75 -6.70
CA ARG A 10 -67.14 59.03 -7.30
C ARG A 10 -66.06 59.29 -6.25
N TYR A 11 -66.36 60.07 -5.21
CA TYR A 11 -65.39 60.30 -4.12
C TYR A 11 -65.08 59.03 -3.30
N ILE A 12 -66.09 58.20 -3.09
CA ILE A 12 -65.87 56.90 -2.42
C ILE A 12 -64.97 55.97 -3.27
N ILE A 13 -65.19 55.89 -4.58
CA ILE A 13 -64.39 55.11 -5.50
C ILE A 13 -62.94 55.62 -5.51
N ILE A 14 -62.75 56.94 -5.61
CA ILE A 14 -61.39 57.53 -5.58
C ILE A 14 -60.72 57.26 -4.25
N ALA A 15 -61.41 57.32 -3.13
CA ALA A 15 -60.87 57.01 -1.83
C ALA A 15 -60.45 55.50 -1.72
N ILE A 16 -61.31 54.61 -2.23
CA ILE A 16 -61.00 53.16 -2.27
C ILE A 16 -59.77 52.88 -3.15
N VAL A 17 -59.73 53.49 -4.34
CA VAL A 17 -58.59 53.37 -5.24
C VAL A 17 -57.32 53.91 -4.59
N ALA A 18 -57.40 55.08 -3.94
CA ALA A 18 -56.27 55.66 -3.23
C ALA A 18 -55.75 54.72 -2.08
N ILE A 19 -56.68 54.14 -1.31
CA ILE A 19 -56.34 53.19 -0.25
C ILE A 19 -55.67 51.91 -0.83
N LEU A 20 -56.22 51.40 -1.93
CA LEU A 20 -55.62 50.23 -2.62
C LEU A 20 -54.26 50.57 -3.17
N VAL A 21 -54.04 51.72 -3.78
CA VAL A 21 -52.75 52.18 -4.27
C VAL A 21 -51.72 52.29 -3.12
N ILE A 22 -52.18 52.91 -2.00
CA ILE A 22 -51.32 53.02 -0.81
C ILE A 22 -51.00 51.65 -0.22
N ALA A 23 -51.98 50.74 -0.17
CA ALA A 23 -51.79 49.40 0.32
C ALA A 23 -50.78 48.58 -0.58
N LEU A 24 -50.99 48.70 -1.90
CA LEU A 24 -50.05 48.08 -2.88
C LEU A 24 -48.67 48.70 -2.79
N TYR A 25 -48.57 50.04 -2.66
CA TYR A 25 -47.25 50.68 -2.49
C TYR A 25 -46.56 50.25 -1.19
N ARG A 26 -47.30 50.17 -0.08
CA ARG A 26 -46.75 49.68 1.19
C ARG A 26 -46.28 48.20 1.08
N HIS A 27 -47.13 47.40 0.44
CA HIS A 27 -46.77 45.99 0.19
C HIS A 27 -45.47 45.87 -0.65
N GLU A 28 -45.38 46.64 -1.74
CA GLU A 28 -44.20 46.67 -2.59
C GLU A 28 -42.96 47.17 -1.83
N MET A 29 -43.11 48.20 -1.01
CA MET A 29 -42.02 48.73 -0.18
C MET A 29 -41.56 47.75 0.88
N GLU A 30 -42.43 46.90 1.38
CA GLU A 30 -42.05 45.80 2.30
C GLU A 30 -41.11 44.83 1.61
N TYR A 31 -41.37 44.44 0.38
CA TYR A 31 -40.53 43.53 -0.41
C TYR A 31 -39.23 44.19 -0.93
N ARG A 32 -39.10 45.51 -0.82
CA ARG A 32 -37.87 46.25 -1.16
C ARG A 32 -36.92 46.43 0.01
N LYS A 33 -37.32 46.04 1.21
CA LYS A 33 -36.43 46.09 2.37
C LYS A 33 -35.20 45.24 2.18
N PRO A 34 -34.05 45.69 2.70
CA PRO A 34 -32.88 44.84 2.79
C PRO A 34 -33.18 43.53 3.55
N VAL A 35 -32.55 42.47 3.16
CA VAL A 35 -32.60 41.20 3.84
C VAL A 35 -31.25 40.92 4.52
N ASN A 36 -31.31 40.26 5.66
CA ASN A 36 -30.12 39.91 6.43
C ASN A 36 -30.05 38.41 6.64
N VAL A 37 -28.86 37.93 6.91
CA VAL A 37 -28.63 36.53 7.36
C VAL A 37 -29.05 36.42 8.82
N VAL A 38 -29.99 35.53 9.13
CA VAL A 38 -30.44 35.22 10.50
C VAL A 38 -29.86 33.96 11.07
N ASP A 39 -29.50 33.02 10.21
CA ASP A 39 -28.79 31.77 10.56
C ASP A 39 -27.89 31.33 9.43
N GLN A 40 -26.78 30.72 9.77
CA GLN A 40 -25.86 30.13 8.80
C GLN A 40 -25.09 28.97 9.43
N ARG A 41 -24.92 27.87 8.64
CA ARG A 41 -24.20 26.70 9.06
C ARG A 41 -23.68 25.91 7.87
N VAL A 42 -22.69 25.08 8.13
CA VAL A 42 -22.18 24.06 7.17
C VAL A 42 -22.78 22.72 7.56
N GLU A 43 -23.34 22.01 6.58
CA GLU A 43 -23.79 20.63 6.72
C GLU A 43 -23.22 19.80 5.54
N GLY A 44 -22.31 18.88 5.82
CA GLY A 44 -21.60 18.14 4.77
C GLY A 44 -20.87 19.08 3.80
N ASP A 45 -21.16 18.94 2.52
CA ASP A 45 -20.60 19.77 1.46
C ASP A 45 -21.42 21.04 1.15
N ASP A 46 -22.43 21.34 1.97
CA ASP A 46 -23.35 22.45 1.73
C ASP A 46 -23.24 23.55 2.78
N TYR A 47 -23.32 24.77 2.32
CA TYR A 47 -23.50 25.97 3.16
C TYR A 47 -24.96 26.40 3.17
N ILE A 48 -25.58 26.32 4.33
CA ILE A 48 -26.99 26.58 4.54
C ILE A 48 -27.14 27.96 5.17
N VAL A 49 -27.93 28.82 4.53
CA VAL A 49 -28.15 30.21 4.95
C VAL A 49 -29.66 30.50 5.05
N THR A 50 -30.08 31.05 6.15
CA THR A 50 -31.46 31.55 6.35
C THR A 50 -31.49 33.06 6.32
N LEU A 51 -32.44 33.63 5.55
CA LEU A 51 -32.61 35.07 5.38
C LEU A 51 -33.94 35.56 6.03
N ASP A 52 -33.97 36.82 6.47
CA ASP A 52 -35.13 37.42 7.16
C ASP A 52 -36.14 38.13 6.25
N GLY A 53 -36.01 38.04 4.95
CA GLY A 53 -36.81 38.80 3.99
C GLY A 53 -38.23 38.26 3.76
N PRO A 54 -39.18 39.10 3.37
CA PRO A 54 -40.50 38.67 2.93
C PRO A 54 -40.43 38.08 1.52
N GLY A 55 -40.97 36.88 1.36
CA GLY A 55 -40.92 36.13 0.10
C GLY A 55 -39.57 35.51 -0.18
N SER A 56 -39.45 34.90 -1.33
CA SER A 56 -38.19 34.22 -1.69
C SER A 56 -37.09 35.22 -2.01
N CYS A 57 -36.02 35.17 -1.28
CA CYS A 57 -34.80 35.95 -1.49
C CYS A 57 -33.76 35.16 -2.36
N TYR A 58 -32.67 35.80 -2.68
CA TYR A 58 -31.61 35.18 -3.53
C TYR A 58 -30.23 35.36 -2.91
N LEU A 59 -29.43 34.32 -3.04
CA LEU A 59 -28.02 34.29 -2.68
C LEU A 59 -27.17 33.96 -3.91
N GLY A 60 -26.09 34.68 -4.13
CA GLY A 60 -25.18 34.43 -5.25
C GLY A 60 -23.70 34.53 -4.84
N LYS A 61 -22.85 33.74 -5.46
CA LYS A 61 -21.39 33.83 -5.29
C LYS A 61 -20.76 34.94 -6.12
N GLU A 62 -21.46 35.44 -7.13
CA GLU A 62 -20.99 36.50 -8.00
C GLU A 62 -21.97 37.71 -7.97
N HIS A 63 -21.42 38.89 -7.94
CA HIS A 63 -22.23 40.13 -8.08
C HIS A 63 -22.55 40.36 -9.56
N THR A 64 -23.58 39.72 -10.07
CA THR A 64 -23.97 39.74 -11.49
C THR A 64 -25.45 40.00 -11.66
N ILE A 65 -25.84 40.55 -12.82
CA ILE A 65 -27.25 40.72 -13.23
C ILE A 65 -27.84 39.40 -13.77
N ASP A 66 -27.03 38.41 -14.05
CA ASP A 66 -27.46 37.09 -14.54
C ASP A 66 -28.18 36.33 -13.41
N ILE A 67 -29.49 36.22 -13.52
CA ILE A 67 -30.32 35.55 -12.51
C ILE A 67 -30.00 34.05 -12.38
N THR A 68 -29.43 33.43 -13.39
CA THR A 68 -29.06 32.02 -13.35
C THR A 68 -27.88 31.72 -12.40
N LYS A 69 -27.15 32.76 -11.99
CA LYS A 69 -26.05 32.71 -11.03
C LYS A 69 -26.50 32.88 -9.58
N TRP A 70 -27.81 33.03 -9.34
CA TRP A 70 -28.38 33.25 -8.03
C TRP A 70 -29.22 32.06 -7.61
N THR A 71 -29.01 31.60 -6.40
CA THR A 71 -29.82 30.56 -5.77
C THR A 71 -30.96 31.19 -5.01
N LYS A 72 -32.18 30.77 -5.31
CA LYS A 72 -33.40 31.25 -4.67
C LYS A 72 -33.59 30.48 -3.36
N THR A 73 -34.00 31.19 -2.29
CA THR A 73 -34.40 30.56 -1.05
C THR A 73 -35.72 29.78 -1.22
N ASP A 74 -35.90 28.76 -0.39
CA ASP A 74 -37.16 28.02 -0.28
C ASP A 74 -38.28 28.83 0.41
N GLU A 75 -39.39 28.17 0.72
CA GLU A 75 -40.55 28.77 1.40
C GLU A 75 -40.25 29.17 2.87
N ASN A 76 -39.19 28.62 3.46
CA ASN A 76 -38.73 28.93 4.82
C ASN A 76 -37.59 29.97 4.81
N ASN A 77 -37.32 30.55 3.66
CA ASN A 77 -36.18 31.47 3.43
C ASN A 77 -34.81 30.85 3.59
N VAL A 78 -34.68 29.54 3.42
CA VAL A 78 -33.44 28.81 3.47
C VAL A 78 -32.84 28.67 2.08
N CYS A 79 -31.54 28.94 1.96
CA CYS A 79 -30.74 28.74 0.76
C CYS A 79 -29.66 27.73 1.03
N VAL A 80 -29.53 26.77 0.13
CA VAL A 80 -28.44 25.74 0.18
C VAL A 80 -27.51 26.02 -0.97
N LEU A 81 -26.23 26.25 -0.66
CA LEU A 81 -25.15 26.50 -1.64
C LEU A 81 -24.07 25.46 -1.50
N PRO A 82 -23.67 24.74 -2.57
CA PRO A 82 -22.57 23.82 -2.51
C PRO A 82 -21.27 24.56 -2.21
N ILE A 83 -20.47 24.02 -1.28
CA ILE A 83 -19.15 24.53 -0.93
C ILE A 83 -18.17 24.04 -2.00
N THR A 84 -17.66 24.97 -2.79
CA THR A 84 -16.68 24.69 -3.85
C THR A 84 -15.34 25.37 -3.61
N GLU A 85 -15.30 26.32 -2.67
CA GLU A 85 -14.13 27.16 -2.39
C GLU A 85 -14.05 27.48 -0.90
N TYR A 86 -12.84 27.47 -0.35
CA TYR A 86 -12.57 27.80 1.06
C TYR A 86 -12.91 29.26 1.39
N LYS A 87 -12.59 30.20 0.48
CA LYS A 87 -12.89 31.62 0.63
C LYS A 87 -13.86 32.04 -0.47
N THR A 88 -14.95 32.64 -0.08
CA THR A 88 -15.94 33.14 -1.03
C THR A 88 -16.56 34.41 -0.53
N ASN A 89 -17.16 35.16 -1.45
CA ASN A 89 -18.06 36.26 -1.14
C ASN A 89 -19.47 35.82 -1.48
N LEU A 90 -20.44 36.21 -0.66
CA LEU A 90 -21.84 35.98 -0.93
C LEU A 90 -22.55 37.30 -1.03
N TYR A 91 -23.39 37.44 -2.06
CA TYR A 91 -24.20 38.60 -2.34
C TYR A 91 -25.67 38.28 -2.10
N LEU A 92 -26.39 39.22 -1.50
CA LEU A 92 -27.78 39.04 -1.10
C LEU A 92 -28.69 39.92 -1.96
N ARG A 93 -29.84 39.36 -2.36
CA ARG A 93 -30.93 40.12 -3.01
C ARG A 93 -32.24 39.78 -2.36
N ASN A 94 -33.09 40.81 -2.24
CA ASN A 94 -34.45 40.59 -1.79
C ASN A 94 -35.34 39.98 -2.91
N SER A 95 -36.59 39.69 -2.59
CA SER A 95 -37.54 39.06 -3.51
C SER A 95 -37.85 39.88 -4.78
N GLN A 96 -37.54 41.17 -4.79
CA GLN A 96 -37.67 42.06 -5.95
C GLN A 96 -36.36 42.13 -6.77
N GLY A 97 -35.30 41.43 -6.35
CA GLY A 97 -33.98 41.40 -7.01
C GLY A 97 -33.09 42.61 -6.69
N PHE A 98 -33.46 43.45 -5.69
CA PHE A 98 -32.60 44.54 -5.24
C PHE A 98 -31.45 44.02 -4.41
N ASP A 99 -30.27 44.57 -4.64
CA ASP A 99 -29.07 44.29 -3.87
C ASP A 99 -29.27 44.70 -2.41
N CYS A 100 -28.96 43.75 -1.51
CA CYS A 100 -29.14 43.95 -0.07
C CYS A 100 -27.80 43.87 0.69
N GLY A 101 -26.67 43.80 -0.03
CA GLY A 101 -25.34 43.74 0.54
C GLY A 101 -24.60 42.43 0.24
N SER A 102 -23.48 42.23 0.94
CA SER A 102 -22.63 41.07 0.77
C SER A 102 -22.07 40.59 2.11
N ILE A 103 -21.69 39.31 2.14
CA ILE A 103 -20.83 38.72 3.15
C ILE A 103 -19.46 38.54 2.45
N GLU A 104 -18.49 39.34 2.83
CA GLU A 104 -17.16 39.32 2.20
C GLU A 104 -16.18 38.50 3.02
N GLY A 105 -15.29 37.80 2.31
CA GLY A 105 -14.21 37.05 2.92
C GLY A 105 -14.66 35.86 3.79
N LEU A 106 -15.83 35.28 3.47
CA LEU A 106 -16.37 34.12 4.16
C LEU A 106 -15.40 32.94 4.01
N GLU A 107 -14.93 32.42 5.12
CA GLU A 107 -14.09 31.21 5.18
C GLU A 107 -14.95 30.05 5.61
N LEU A 108 -15.03 29.03 4.75
CA LEU A 108 -15.86 27.85 4.95
C LEU A 108 -14.92 26.64 5.18
N SER A 109 -14.95 26.08 6.38
CA SER A 109 -14.22 24.83 6.64
C SER A 109 -15.03 23.66 6.11
N PHE A 110 -14.38 22.79 5.35
CA PHE A 110 -15.01 21.58 4.80
C PHE A 110 -14.00 20.47 4.58
N ILE A 111 -14.52 19.24 4.57
CA ILE A 111 -13.74 18.04 4.34
C ILE A 111 -13.79 17.69 2.85
N GLU A 112 -12.62 17.62 2.21
CA GLU A 112 -12.51 17.25 0.80
C GLU A 112 -12.44 15.71 0.64
N GLY A 113 -11.74 15.04 1.55
CA GLY A 113 -11.60 13.60 1.47
C GLY A 113 -10.83 12.95 2.61
N VAL A 114 -10.88 11.66 2.60
CA VAL A 114 -9.95 10.75 3.31
C VAL A 114 -9.49 9.70 2.32
N LYS A 115 -8.22 9.35 2.36
CA LYS A 115 -7.64 8.34 1.49
C LYS A 115 -6.73 7.43 2.31
N ILE A 116 -7.01 6.14 2.29
CA ILE A 116 -6.13 5.13 2.87
C ILE A 116 -4.93 4.97 1.93
N THR A 117 -3.73 5.14 2.47
CA THR A 117 -2.47 5.05 1.73
C THR A 117 -1.82 3.66 1.83
N SER A 118 -2.22 2.87 2.82
CA SER A 118 -1.90 1.45 2.86
C SER A 118 -2.55 0.73 1.68
N GLY A 119 -1.80 -0.18 1.05
CA GLY A 119 -2.35 -1.10 0.05
C GLY A 119 -3.24 -2.18 0.68
N LYS A 120 -3.69 -3.13 -0.14
CA LYS A 120 -4.41 -4.32 0.32
C LYS A 120 -3.59 -5.07 1.37
N VAL A 121 -4.23 -5.51 2.44
CA VAL A 121 -3.59 -6.09 3.61
C VAL A 121 -3.77 -7.60 3.62
N TYR A 122 -2.67 -8.33 3.80
CA TYR A 122 -2.63 -9.79 3.90
C TYR A 122 -1.99 -10.18 5.23
N LEU A 123 -2.71 -10.91 6.05
CA LEU A 123 -2.26 -11.31 7.38
C LEU A 123 -2.47 -12.81 7.63
N ALA A 124 -1.55 -13.42 8.35
CA ALA A 124 -1.83 -14.66 9.05
C ALA A 124 -2.68 -14.37 10.30
N VAL A 125 -3.41 -15.36 10.81
CA VAL A 125 -4.14 -15.22 12.07
C VAL A 125 -3.19 -14.82 13.20
N GLY A 126 -3.56 -13.79 13.97
CA GLY A 126 -2.71 -13.18 15.01
C GLY A 126 -1.73 -12.13 14.49
N GLY A 127 -1.65 -11.93 13.17
CA GLY A 127 -0.84 -10.89 12.56
C GLY A 127 -1.41 -9.50 12.79
N GLN A 128 -0.55 -8.51 12.64
CA GLN A 128 -0.88 -7.10 12.83
C GLN A 128 -0.29 -6.26 11.71
N GLU A 129 -1.00 -5.20 11.34
CA GLU A 129 -0.50 -4.22 10.37
C GLU A 129 -1.02 -2.82 10.68
N LYS A 130 -0.14 -1.84 10.66
CA LYS A 130 -0.52 -0.44 10.86
C LYS A 130 -1.10 0.15 9.60
N LEU A 131 -2.33 0.65 9.70
CA LEU A 131 -3.00 1.38 8.64
C LEU A 131 -2.48 2.83 8.58
N THR A 132 -2.25 3.31 7.37
CA THR A 132 -1.94 4.72 7.10
C THR A 132 -3.00 5.34 6.21
N TYR A 133 -3.30 6.62 6.46
CA TYR A 133 -4.25 7.39 5.64
C TYR A 133 -3.85 8.87 5.61
N GLU A 134 -4.36 9.57 4.62
CA GLU A 134 -4.25 11.02 4.47
C GLU A 134 -5.65 11.64 4.50
N THR A 135 -5.74 12.87 4.99
CA THR A 135 -6.98 13.65 5.02
C THR A 135 -6.81 14.93 4.22
N GLU A 136 -7.81 15.25 3.44
CA GLU A 136 -7.87 16.49 2.66
C GLU A 136 -9.02 17.35 3.18
N TYR A 137 -8.70 18.57 3.59
CA TYR A 137 -9.70 19.52 4.07
C TYR A 137 -9.22 20.97 3.94
N LYS A 138 -10.16 21.90 4.04
CA LYS A 138 -9.90 23.34 4.10
C LYS A 138 -10.43 23.92 5.41
N GLY A 139 -9.71 24.90 5.92
CA GLY A 139 -10.09 25.58 7.16
C GLY A 139 -9.73 24.81 8.42
N VAL A 140 -10.57 24.91 9.44
CA VAL A 140 -10.36 24.26 10.75
C VAL A 140 -11.42 23.17 10.91
N ILE A 141 -10.97 21.93 10.98
CA ILE A 141 -11.80 20.76 11.19
C ILE A 141 -11.50 20.17 12.57
N ASN A 142 -12.55 19.94 13.36
CA ASN A 142 -12.45 19.32 14.68
C ASN A 142 -12.82 17.82 14.65
N GLU A 143 -13.34 17.35 13.55
CA GLU A 143 -13.68 15.95 13.36
C GLU A 143 -12.42 15.10 13.26
N LYS A 144 -12.53 13.85 13.70
CA LYS A 144 -11.47 12.85 13.58
C LYS A 144 -11.87 11.78 12.60
N VAL A 145 -10.89 11.16 11.97
CA VAL A 145 -11.13 9.96 11.18
C VAL A 145 -11.59 8.84 12.10
N VAL A 146 -12.65 8.17 11.72
CA VAL A 146 -13.15 6.96 12.38
C VAL A 146 -12.85 5.77 11.49
N LEU A 147 -12.16 4.77 12.07
CA LEU A 147 -11.84 3.51 11.40
C LEU A 147 -12.76 2.41 11.89
N THR A 148 -13.31 1.63 10.97
CA THR A 148 -14.23 0.53 11.30
C THR A 148 -13.92 -0.70 10.49
N SER A 149 -14.14 -1.89 11.09
CA SER A 149 -14.09 -3.16 10.38
C SER A 149 -15.49 -3.58 9.92
N GLY A 150 -15.56 -4.14 8.72
CA GLY A 150 -16.78 -4.73 8.19
C GLY A 150 -17.14 -6.09 8.82
N ASP A 151 -16.13 -6.83 9.31
CA ASP A 151 -16.32 -8.09 10.07
C ASP A 151 -15.20 -8.23 11.12
N GLU A 152 -15.53 -8.00 12.37
CA GLU A 152 -14.61 -8.07 13.49
C GLU A 152 -14.19 -9.52 13.83
N ASN A 153 -14.87 -10.53 13.33
CA ASN A 153 -14.43 -11.92 13.47
C ASN A 153 -13.26 -12.24 12.53
N VAL A 154 -13.07 -11.46 11.48
CA VAL A 154 -11.95 -11.61 10.54
C VAL A 154 -10.79 -10.70 10.97
N ALA A 155 -11.06 -9.40 11.14
CA ALA A 155 -10.06 -8.45 11.61
C ALA A 155 -10.71 -7.31 12.40
N THR A 156 -9.99 -6.80 13.41
CA THR A 156 -10.34 -5.58 14.15
C THR A 156 -9.34 -4.48 13.85
N ILE A 157 -9.69 -3.25 14.21
CA ILE A 157 -8.76 -2.11 14.17
C ILE A 157 -8.84 -1.34 15.48
N ASP A 158 -7.69 -0.94 16.02
CA ASP A 158 -7.60 -0.25 17.30
C ASP A 158 -7.43 1.28 17.15
N GLU A 159 -7.31 1.97 18.28
CA GLU A 159 -7.15 3.43 18.35
C GLU A 159 -5.79 3.94 17.81
N ASP A 160 -4.79 3.05 17.73
CA ASP A 160 -3.46 3.33 17.16
C ASP A 160 -3.42 3.06 15.65
N ASN A 161 -4.58 2.75 15.05
CA ASN A 161 -4.76 2.39 13.65
C ASN A 161 -4.08 1.06 13.28
N VAL A 162 -3.95 0.14 14.23
CA VAL A 162 -3.39 -1.19 13.97
C VAL A 162 -4.53 -2.17 13.69
N ILE A 163 -4.42 -2.82 12.54
CA ILE A 163 -5.29 -3.93 12.14
C ILE A 163 -4.79 -5.20 12.84
N HIS A 164 -5.70 -5.93 13.49
CA HIS A 164 -5.42 -7.21 14.14
C HIS A 164 -6.19 -8.32 13.45
N ALA A 165 -5.50 -9.32 12.94
CA ALA A 165 -6.10 -10.49 12.31
C ALA A 165 -6.63 -11.47 13.36
N ILE A 166 -7.95 -11.72 13.34
CA ILE A 166 -8.64 -12.53 14.35
C ILE A 166 -8.93 -13.94 13.82
N GLY A 167 -9.46 -14.06 12.61
CA GLY A 167 -9.85 -15.33 12.00
C GLY A 167 -9.76 -15.31 10.50
N LEU A 168 -9.71 -16.50 9.89
CA LEU A 168 -9.62 -16.64 8.44
C LEU A 168 -10.83 -16.02 7.73
N GLY A 169 -10.58 -15.31 6.66
CA GLY A 169 -11.62 -14.68 5.85
C GLY A 169 -11.19 -13.36 5.25
N GLN A 170 -12.15 -12.65 4.66
CA GLN A 170 -11.95 -11.35 4.07
C GLN A 170 -12.91 -10.33 4.67
N THR A 171 -12.40 -9.14 4.95
CA THR A 171 -13.18 -7.99 5.41
C THR A 171 -12.69 -6.71 4.78
N LYS A 172 -13.36 -5.59 5.07
CA LYS A 172 -12.90 -4.25 4.69
C LYS A 172 -12.68 -3.42 5.94
N ILE A 173 -11.60 -2.66 5.95
CA ILE A 173 -11.43 -1.56 6.89
C ILE A 173 -11.83 -0.29 6.18
N THR A 174 -12.74 0.48 6.78
CA THR A 174 -13.27 1.72 6.25
C THR A 174 -12.81 2.89 7.12
N ALA A 175 -12.25 3.90 6.49
CA ALA A 175 -11.96 5.20 7.08
C ALA A 175 -13.11 6.16 6.75
N THR A 176 -13.65 6.84 7.76
CA THR A 176 -14.70 7.85 7.62
C THR A 176 -14.21 9.15 8.19
N PHE A 177 -14.28 10.23 7.40
CA PHE A 177 -13.96 11.59 7.82
C PHE A 177 -15.07 12.54 7.39
N GLY A 178 -15.90 12.95 8.34
CA GLY A 178 -17.19 13.57 8.04
C GLY A 178 -18.10 12.61 7.24
N GLU A 179 -18.51 13.04 6.04
CA GLU A 179 -19.29 12.21 5.13
C GLU A 179 -18.44 11.47 4.08
N LYS A 180 -17.13 11.72 4.06
CA LYS A 180 -16.22 11.10 3.12
C LYS A 180 -15.71 9.77 3.66
N THR A 181 -15.62 8.79 2.77
CA THR A 181 -15.16 7.45 3.14
C THR A 181 -14.16 6.90 2.12
N ASP A 182 -13.24 6.09 2.61
CA ASP A 182 -12.40 5.23 1.79
C ASP A 182 -12.25 3.88 2.47
N SER A 183 -11.90 2.84 1.73
CA SER A 183 -11.79 1.49 2.30
C SER A 183 -10.74 0.65 1.60
N ILE A 184 -10.13 -0.27 2.36
CA ILE A 184 -9.24 -1.30 1.83
C ILE A 184 -9.75 -2.70 2.16
N ASP A 185 -9.34 -3.66 1.34
CA ASP A 185 -9.55 -5.08 1.61
C ASP A 185 -8.47 -5.62 2.56
N VAL A 186 -8.91 -6.42 3.53
CA VAL A 186 -8.07 -7.18 4.44
C VAL A 186 -8.38 -8.65 4.26
N LEU A 187 -7.37 -9.43 3.93
CA LEU A 187 -7.47 -10.88 3.84
C LEU A 187 -6.65 -11.52 4.95
N VAL A 188 -7.30 -12.32 5.79
CA VAL A 188 -6.64 -13.17 6.77
C VAL A 188 -6.62 -14.59 6.22
N THR A 189 -5.43 -15.15 6.04
CA THR A 189 -5.21 -16.41 5.33
C THR A 189 -4.25 -17.33 6.07
N ASP A 190 -4.35 -18.63 5.84
CA ASP A 190 -3.41 -19.67 6.27
C ASP A 190 -2.36 -20.03 5.21
N LEU A 191 -2.38 -19.34 4.07
CA LEU A 191 -1.35 -19.45 3.04
C LEU A 191 0.01 -18.90 3.51
N ILE A 192 0.00 -18.06 4.52
CA ILE A 192 1.19 -17.52 5.19
C ILE A 192 1.12 -17.78 6.70
N VAL A 193 2.27 -17.78 7.34
CA VAL A 193 2.37 -17.88 8.80
C VAL A 193 2.97 -16.62 9.39
N LEU A 194 2.74 -16.40 10.68
CA LEU A 194 3.45 -15.36 11.40
C LEU A 194 4.96 -15.61 11.31
N ALA A 195 5.71 -14.58 10.95
CA ALA A 195 7.16 -14.67 10.98
C ALA A 195 7.61 -15.06 12.40
N PRO A 196 8.32 -16.17 12.57
CA PRO A 196 8.74 -16.62 13.89
C PRO A 196 9.81 -15.68 14.45
N ARG A 197 9.81 -15.49 15.75
CA ARG A 197 10.87 -14.73 16.45
C ARG A 197 12.18 -15.54 16.56
N GLU A 198 12.08 -16.87 16.48
CA GLU A 198 13.23 -17.77 16.48
C GLU A 198 13.44 -18.34 15.08
N PHE A 199 14.69 -18.33 14.63
CA PHE A 199 15.09 -18.48 13.23
C PHE A 199 15.40 -19.90 12.77
N ASP A 200 15.21 -20.89 13.57
CA ASP A 200 15.49 -22.29 13.21
C ASP A 200 14.19 -23.09 13.16
N VAL A 201 13.42 -22.87 12.08
CA VAL A 201 12.10 -23.48 11.97
C VAL A 201 12.15 -24.71 11.08
N ASN A 202 11.87 -25.85 11.67
CA ASN A 202 11.61 -27.11 10.95
C ASN A 202 10.22 -27.03 10.28
N LYS A 203 10.13 -26.34 9.15
CA LYS A 203 8.89 -26.23 8.38
C LYS A 203 8.51 -27.59 7.78
N PRO A 204 7.21 -27.91 7.72
CA PRO A 204 6.73 -29.13 7.08
C PRO A 204 7.03 -29.09 5.58
N TYR A 205 7.03 -30.27 4.99
CA TYR A 205 7.18 -30.47 3.56
C TYR A 205 5.83 -30.76 2.92
N VAL A 206 5.57 -30.17 1.74
CA VAL A 206 4.40 -30.49 0.91
C VAL A 206 4.81 -30.93 -0.49
N ARG A 207 3.92 -31.66 -1.14
CA ARG A 207 4.12 -32.14 -2.50
C ARG A 207 3.61 -31.16 -3.55
N CYS A 208 4.10 -31.33 -4.75
CA CYS A 208 3.56 -30.70 -5.96
C CYS A 208 2.04 -30.82 -6.06
N GLY A 209 1.38 -29.76 -6.49
CA GLY A 209 -0.08 -29.73 -6.58
C GLY A 209 -0.80 -29.66 -5.23
N TYR A 210 -0.11 -29.29 -4.17
CA TYR A 210 -0.74 -29.04 -2.87
C TYR A 210 -1.69 -27.85 -2.92
N TYR A 211 -1.25 -26.77 -3.56
CA TYR A 211 -2.05 -25.57 -3.74
C TYR A 211 -2.84 -25.60 -5.05
N THR A 212 -4.01 -25.01 -5.03
CA THR A 212 -4.76 -24.68 -6.24
C THR A 212 -4.08 -23.55 -7.01
N LYS A 213 -4.54 -23.30 -8.24
CA LYS A 213 -4.02 -22.17 -9.02
C LYS A 213 -4.29 -20.83 -8.33
N GLU A 214 -5.50 -20.67 -7.80
CA GLU A 214 -5.94 -19.46 -7.10
C GLU A 214 -5.10 -19.19 -5.84
N GLU A 215 -4.77 -20.23 -5.07
CA GLU A 215 -3.89 -20.13 -3.92
C GLU A 215 -2.47 -19.76 -4.32
N ASN A 216 -1.99 -20.29 -5.44
CA ASN A 216 -0.68 -19.97 -5.97
C ASN A 216 -0.60 -18.50 -6.41
N ASP A 217 -1.60 -18.05 -7.19
CA ASP A 217 -1.70 -16.67 -7.65
C ASP A 217 -1.77 -15.71 -6.45
N LEU A 218 -2.50 -16.09 -5.40
CA LEU A 218 -2.59 -15.31 -4.17
C LEU A 218 -1.28 -15.25 -3.38
N LEU A 219 -0.54 -16.35 -3.29
CA LEU A 219 0.79 -16.34 -2.66
C LEU A 219 1.76 -15.41 -3.40
N ASP A 220 1.72 -15.39 -4.73
CA ASP A 220 2.53 -14.50 -5.53
C ASP A 220 2.10 -13.03 -5.36
N GLU A 221 0.79 -12.77 -5.23
CA GLU A 221 0.25 -11.44 -4.91
C GLU A 221 0.71 -10.97 -3.51
N ILE A 222 0.69 -11.86 -2.53
CA ILE A 222 1.16 -11.55 -1.17
C ILE A 222 2.66 -11.20 -1.19
N LEU A 223 3.48 -12.02 -1.83
CA LEU A 223 4.92 -11.76 -1.97
C LEU A 223 5.18 -10.39 -2.62
N ALA A 224 4.52 -10.12 -3.74
CA ALA A 224 4.65 -8.83 -4.43
C ALA A 224 4.25 -7.66 -3.51
N SER A 225 3.15 -7.79 -2.78
CA SER A 225 2.67 -6.79 -1.82
C SER A 225 3.69 -6.52 -0.70
N ARG A 226 4.39 -7.55 -0.19
CA ARG A 226 5.45 -7.38 0.81
C ARG A 226 6.62 -6.56 0.25
N VAL A 227 7.07 -6.92 -0.95
CA VAL A 227 8.18 -6.23 -1.61
C VAL A 227 7.82 -4.78 -1.95
N GLU A 228 6.63 -4.53 -2.50
CA GLU A 228 6.17 -3.18 -2.82
C GLU A 228 6.10 -2.29 -1.58
N LYS A 229 5.65 -2.82 -0.47
CA LYS A 229 5.51 -2.09 0.80
C LYS A 229 6.84 -1.55 1.32
N VAL A 230 7.91 -2.31 1.20
CA VAL A 230 9.25 -1.91 1.65
C VAL A 230 10.05 -1.18 0.57
N GLY A 231 9.67 -1.33 -0.69
CA GLY A 231 10.26 -0.66 -1.84
C GLY A 231 10.72 -1.63 -2.92
N TRP A 232 9.95 -1.67 -3.99
CA TRP A 232 10.36 -2.32 -5.23
C TRP A 232 11.63 -1.69 -5.79
N HIS A 233 12.52 -2.47 -6.37
CA HIS A 233 13.79 -2.01 -6.93
C HIS A 233 14.75 -1.39 -5.89
N THR A 234 14.64 -1.84 -4.64
CA THR A 234 15.49 -1.37 -3.54
C THR A 234 16.16 -2.51 -2.80
N ARG A 235 17.10 -2.16 -1.96
CA ARG A 235 17.77 -3.10 -1.03
C ARG A 235 16.77 -3.83 -0.13
N ALA A 236 15.81 -3.09 0.42
CA ALA A 236 14.75 -3.65 1.27
C ALA A 236 13.87 -4.65 0.52
N GLY A 237 13.53 -4.38 -0.73
CA GLY A 237 12.72 -5.29 -1.55
C GLY A 237 13.36 -6.67 -1.73
N VAL A 238 14.68 -6.71 -1.97
CA VAL A 238 15.42 -7.98 -2.08
C VAL A 238 15.42 -8.75 -0.76
N VAL A 239 15.68 -8.04 0.33
CA VAL A 239 15.69 -8.65 1.67
C VAL A 239 14.31 -9.16 2.04
N GLU A 240 13.26 -8.42 1.72
CA GLU A 240 11.88 -8.81 2.01
C GLU A 240 11.45 -10.06 1.24
N ALA A 241 11.85 -10.19 -0.02
CA ALA A 241 11.61 -11.42 -0.78
C ALA A 241 12.29 -12.62 -0.11
N ALA A 242 13.54 -12.47 0.33
CA ALA A 242 14.26 -13.52 1.04
C ALA A 242 13.58 -13.88 2.39
N ARG A 243 13.14 -12.88 3.13
CA ARG A 243 12.44 -13.06 4.41
C ARG A 243 11.09 -13.74 4.24
N PHE A 244 10.30 -13.33 3.25
CA PHE A 244 9.02 -13.96 2.96
C PHE A 244 9.17 -15.47 2.80
N LEU A 245 10.09 -15.90 1.97
CA LEU A 245 10.30 -17.32 1.72
C LEU A 245 10.84 -18.06 2.98
N ALA A 246 11.73 -17.43 3.72
CA ALA A 246 12.32 -18.02 4.91
C ALA A 246 11.36 -18.06 6.11
N LEU A 247 10.50 -17.05 6.30
CA LEU A 247 9.76 -16.85 7.52
C LEU A 247 8.24 -16.99 7.34
N GLU A 248 7.66 -16.34 6.34
CA GLU A 248 6.20 -16.28 6.17
C GLU A 248 5.64 -17.43 5.34
N PHE A 249 6.38 -17.94 4.35
CA PHE A 249 5.96 -19.11 3.59
C PHE A 249 5.91 -20.34 4.49
N PRO A 250 4.78 -21.07 4.59
CA PRO A 250 4.57 -22.06 5.65
C PRO A 250 5.33 -23.36 5.46
N PHE A 251 5.85 -23.60 4.25
CA PHE A 251 6.51 -24.87 3.92
C PHE A 251 8.00 -24.69 3.67
N ARG A 252 8.71 -25.79 3.90
CA ARG A 252 10.12 -25.84 3.60
C ARG A 252 10.36 -25.90 2.09
N VAL A 253 11.22 -25.05 1.59
CA VAL A 253 11.79 -25.17 0.24
C VAL A 253 13.04 -26.00 0.34
N ASN A 254 13.18 -27.01 -0.51
CA ASN A 254 14.29 -27.92 -0.43
C ASN A 254 15.52 -27.41 -1.16
N TYR A 255 16.69 -27.77 -0.61
CA TYR A 255 17.94 -27.56 -1.31
C TYR A 255 18.05 -28.48 -2.52
N PHE A 256 18.31 -27.87 -3.65
CA PHE A 256 18.42 -28.58 -4.90
C PHE A 256 19.63 -28.09 -5.70
N VAL A 257 20.67 -28.88 -5.77
CA VAL A 257 21.88 -28.55 -6.55
C VAL A 257 21.52 -28.39 -8.02
N GLU A 258 21.99 -27.30 -8.65
CA GLU A 258 21.70 -26.97 -10.05
C GLU A 258 20.24 -26.56 -10.31
N ASN A 259 19.65 -25.97 -9.35
CA ASN A 259 18.24 -25.68 -9.22
C ASN A 259 17.65 -24.66 -10.17
N GLY A 260 16.32 -24.65 -10.22
CA GLY A 260 15.49 -23.60 -10.86
C GLY A 260 15.82 -23.39 -12.33
N ARG A 261 16.63 -24.24 -12.93
CA ARG A 261 17.02 -24.16 -14.32
C ARG A 261 15.90 -24.66 -15.18
N VAL A 262 15.48 -23.83 -16.06
CA VAL A 262 14.45 -24.13 -17.05
C VAL A 262 15.08 -24.61 -18.34
N ASP A 263 16.38 -24.43 -18.50
CA ASP A 263 17.12 -24.87 -19.68
C ASP A 263 18.32 -25.76 -19.33
N SER A 264 18.87 -26.38 -20.33
CA SER A 264 19.93 -27.36 -20.16
C SER A 264 21.16 -26.77 -19.48
N TYR A 265 21.87 -27.62 -18.77
CA TYR A 265 23.16 -27.37 -18.11
C TYR A 265 24.23 -26.67 -18.99
N VAL A 266 24.03 -26.63 -20.28
CA VAL A 266 24.92 -25.96 -21.24
C VAL A 266 25.08 -24.46 -20.94
N GLY A 267 24.20 -23.89 -20.14
CA GLY A 267 24.14 -22.49 -19.88
C GLY A 267 24.90 -21.96 -18.69
N ARG A 268 25.67 -22.75 -17.95
CA ARG A 268 26.38 -22.24 -16.76
C ARG A 268 27.29 -21.04 -17.07
N TYR A 269 27.69 -20.89 -18.32
CA TYR A 269 28.60 -19.83 -18.79
C TYR A 269 28.14 -19.17 -20.09
N ALA A 270 26.98 -19.55 -20.59
CA ALA A 270 26.45 -18.95 -21.82
C ALA A 270 25.38 -17.91 -21.45
N ASP A 271 25.65 -16.72 -21.75
CA ASP A 271 24.79 -15.54 -21.94
C ASP A 271 23.44 -15.42 -21.20
N GLY A 272 23.28 -16.05 -20.05
CA GLY A 272 22.12 -15.86 -19.19
C GLY A 272 20.87 -16.67 -19.52
N GLU A 273 20.93 -17.58 -20.49
CA GLU A 273 19.78 -18.40 -20.87
C GLU A 273 19.67 -19.73 -20.10
N GLY A 274 20.67 -20.08 -19.30
CA GLY A 274 20.76 -21.40 -18.66
C GLY A 274 20.08 -21.57 -17.32
N ARG A 275 19.77 -20.49 -16.62
CA ARG A 275 19.08 -20.52 -15.33
C ARG A 275 17.84 -19.67 -15.38
N TYR A 276 16.75 -20.27 -15.03
CA TYR A 276 15.48 -19.62 -15.06
C TYR A 276 14.93 -19.44 -13.65
N TYR A 277 15.12 -18.26 -13.12
CA TYR A 277 14.44 -17.85 -11.93
C TYR A 277 13.21 -17.08 -12.36
N HIS A 278 12.06 -17.45 -11.87
CA HIS A 278 10.82 -16.74 -12.18
C HIS A 278 10.40 -15.87 -11.00
N VAL A 279 9.67 -14.84 -11.30
CA VAL A 279 9.00 -14.03 -10.28
C VAL A 279 7.90 -14.88 -9.65
N GLY A 280 7.79 -14.81 -8.32
CA GLY A 280 6.83 -15.60 -7.57
C GLY A 280 7.35 -17.00 -7.21
N LEU A 281 6.45 -17.81 -6.67
CA LEU A 281 6.72 -19.15 -6.16
C LEU A 281 6.42 -20.24 -7.17
N TYR A 282 5.75 -19.90 -8.26
CA TYR A 282 5.29 -20.85 -9.28
C TYR A 282 5.72 -20.45 -10.66
N LEU A 283 6.06 -21.46 -11.44
CA LEU A 283 6.29 -21.27 -12.85
C LEU A 283 4.95 -21.25 -13.60
N ASP A 284 4.71 -20.20 -14.36
CA ASP A 284 3.54 -20.09 -15.22
C ASP A 284 3.54 -21.16 -16.32
N PRO A 285 2.40 -21.77 -16.65
CA PRO A 285 2.30 -22.78 -17.71
C PRO A 285 2.79 -22.31 -19.08
N SER A 286 2.69 -21.02 -19.39
CA SER A 286 3.22 -20.46 -20.64
C SER A 286 4.73 -20.60 -20.79
N ARG A 287 5.43 -20.86 -19.69
CA ARG A 287 6.88 -21.05 -19.64
C ARG A 287 7.31 -22.52 -19.72
N TYR A 288 6.38 -23.45 -19.82
CA TYR A 288 6.69 -24.89 -19.87
C TYR A 288 7.50 -25.31 -21.09
N GLU A 289 7.39 -24.57 -22.19
CA GLU A 289 8.20 -24.85 -23.39
C GLU A 289 9.68 -24.53 -23.15
N ASP A 290 9.99 -23.67 -22.18
CA ASP A 290 11.34 -23.33 -21.78
C ASP A 290 11.98 -24.41 -20.89
N LEU A 291 11.21 -25.40 -20.43
CA LEU A 291 11.65 -26.42 -19.50
C LEU A 291 12.46 -27.50 -20.21
N ASN A 292 13.70 -27.71 -19.79
CA ASN A 292 14.48 -28.83 -20.25
C ASN A 292 14.13 -30.11 -19.48
N GLN A 293 13.57 -31.07 -20.18
CA GLN A 293 13.15 -32.34 -19.59
C GLN A 293 14.29 -33.35 -19.41
N ASP A 294 15.45 -33.08 -19.94
CA ASP A 294 16.62 -34.00 -19.92
C ASP A 294 17.58 -33.77 -18.76
N MET A 295 17.24 -32.93 -17.79
CA MET A 295 18.13 -32.59 -16.69
C MET A 295 18.29 -33.72 -15.68
N ILE A 296 19.53 -34.06 -15.40
CA ILE A 296 19.93 -35.13 -14.45
C ILE A 296 19.62 -34.76 -13.00
N TYR A 297 19.53 -33.47 -12.72
CA TYR A 297 19.37 -32.92 -11.36
C TYR A 297 18.26 -31.86 -11.30
N GLY A 298 17.10 -32.20 -11.60
CA GLY A 298 15.99 -31.30 -11.52
C GLY A 298 15.19 -31.36 -12.77
N GLY A 299 14.05 -31.84 -12.58
CA GLY A 299 13.06 -31.75 -13.62
C GLY A 299 12.48 -30.35 -13.65
N PRO A 300 11.78 -30.10 -14.71
CA PRO A 300 11.01 -28.88 -14.83
C PRO A 300 10.12 -28.71 -13.60
N GLY A 301 10.05 -27.50 -13.08
CA GLY A 301 8.99 -27.14 -12.16
C GLY A 301 7.67 -27.50 -12.83
N CYS A 302 6.94 -28.45 -12.27
CA CYS A 302 5.62 -28.78 -12.82
C CYS A 302 4.66 -27.66 -12.44
N TRP A 303 3.72 -27.37 -13.30
CA TRP A 303 2.66 -26.44 -12.96
C TRP A 303 1.92 -26.88 -11.71
N GLY A 304 1.70 -25.96 -10.78
CA GLY A 304 1.18 -26.28 -9.47
C GLY A 304 2.19 -26.88 -8.51
N CYS A 305 3.46 -26.97 -8.93
CA CYS A 305 4.55 -27.25 -8.02
C CYS A 305 5.07 -25.98 -7.38
N ALA A 306 4.90 -25.87 -6.08
CA ALA A 306 5.61 -24.86 -5.33
C ALA A 306 7.12 -25.11 -5.44
N ILE A 307 7.87 -24.03 -5.33
CA ILE A 307 9.34 -24.04 -5.23
C ILE A 307 9.85 -25.00 -4.13
N ASN A 308 9.00 -25.36 -3.18
CA ASN A 308 9.31 -26.23 -2.05
C ASN A 308 9.31 -27.73 -2.37
N GLU A 309 8.98 -28.16 -3.59
CA GLU A 309 8.99 -29.59 -3.89
C GLU A 309 10.33 -30.08 -4.40
N PHE A 310 10.71 -31.26 -3.95
CA PHE A 310 12.01 -31.87 -4.22
C PHE A 310 11.89 -33.30 -4.73
N SER A 311 12.67 -33.64 -5.73
CA SER A 311 12.97 -35.04 -6.08
C SER A 311 14.40 -35.19 -6.60
N ARG A 312 15.25 -35.86 -5.83
CA ARG A 312 16.63 -36.18 -6.24
C ARG A 312 16.73 -37.16 -7.42
N ASN A 313 15.71 -37.94 -7.65
CA ASN A 313 15.74 -39.07 -8.58
C ASN A 313 14.67 -39.03 -9.66
N LYS A 314 13.95 -37.92 -9.79
CA LYS A 314 12.86 -37.77 -10.75
C LYS A 314 12.89 -36.40 -11.38
N VAL A 315 12.47 -36.38 -12.62
CA VAL A 315 12.38 -35.21 -13.50
C VAL A 315 11.41 -34.13 -13.01
N SER A 316 10.85 -34.22 -11.82
CA SER A 316 9.83 -33.34 -11.30
C SER A 316 10.16 -32.82 -9.91
N GLY A 317 11.32 -32.25 -9.75
CA GLY A 317 11.67 -31.61 -8.49
C GLY A 317 11.76 -30.10 -8.63
N ASN A 318 11.28 -29.39 -7.66
CA ASN A 318 11.43 -27.95 -7.57
C ASN A 318 12.09 -27.57 -6.26
N GLY A 319 13.08 -26.71 -6.33
CA GLY A 319 13.86 -26.26 -5.20
C GLY A 319 14.89 -25.23 -5.65
N LEU A 320 15.68 -24.76 -4.74
CA LEU A 320 16.72 -23.79 -5.01
C LEU A 320 18.03 -24.28 -4.35
N ASP A 321 19.18 -23.91 -4.88
CA ASP A 321 20.46 -23.96 -4.15
C ASP A 321 20.77 -22.60 -3.55
N CYS A 322 21.91 -22.44 -2.89
CA CYS A 322 22.27 -21.19 -2.26
C CYS A 322 22.29 -20.00 -3.25
N SER A 323 22.83 -20.20 -4.45
CA SER A 323 22.87 -19.16 -5.48
C SER A 323 21.52 -18.93 -6.13
N GLY A 324 20.73 -19.98 -6.28
CA GLY A 324 19.37 -19.88 -6.79
C GLY A 324 18.43 -19.10 -5.86
N PHE A 325 18.56 -19.32 -4.56
CA PHE A 325 17.82 -18.53 -3.59
C PHE A 325 18.16 -17.05 -3.66
N VAL A 326 19.45 -16.73 -3.69
CA VAL A 326 19.89 -15.33 -3.79
C VAL A 326 19.40 -14.70 -5.09
N ALA A 327 19.53 -15.40 -6.22
CA ALA A 327 19.05 -14.91 -7.52
C ALA A 327 17.54 -14.73 -7.54
N TRP A 328 16.80 -15.67 -6.96
CA TRP A 328 15.34 -15.58 -6.82
C TRP A 328 14.92 -14.36 -5.96
N ALA A 329 15.60 -14.14 -4.84
CA ALA A 329 15.30 -12.97 -3.99
C ALA A 329 15.61 -11.64 -4.70
N ILE A 330 16.74 -11.57 -5.41
CA ILE A 330 17.11 -10.40 -6.22
C ILE A 330 16.06 -10.14 -7.30
N LEU A 331 15.63 -11.17 -8.02
CA LEU A 331 14.61 -11.06 -9.06
C LEU A 331 13.27 -10.60 -8.50
N ASN A 332 12.82 -11.18 -7.37
CA ASN A 332 11.58 -10.78 -6.73
C ASN A 332 11.66 -9.41 -6.07
N GLY A 333 12.85 -8.93 -5.74
CA GLY A 333 13.10 -7.54 -5.34
C GLY A 333 13.12 -6.55 -6.51
N GLY A 334 12.97 -7.04 -7.75
CA GLY A 334 12.85 -6.21 -8.95
C GLY A 334 14.08 -6.14 -9.84
N PHE A 335 15.12 -6.93 -9.57
CA PHE A 335 16.37 -6.87 -10.33
C PHE A 335 16.63 -8.18 -11.09
N ASP A 336 17.15 -8.07 -12.28
CA ASP A 336 17.65 -9.21 -13.05
C ASP A 336 19.16 -9.35 -12.85
N CYS A 337 19.56 -10.34 -12.05
CA CYS A 337 20.97 -10.65 -11.82
C CYS A 337 21.47 -11.80 -12.69
N ARG A 338 20.65 -12.33 -13.57
CA ARG A 338 20.95 -13.48 -14.40
C ARG A 338 21.35 -14.71 -13.57
N ASP A 339 22.23 -15.56 -14.14
CA ASP A 339 22.73 -16.75 -13.51
C ASP A 339 23.82 -16.44 -12.46
N LEU A 340 23.52 -16.56 -11.19
CA LEU A 340 24.46 -16.38 -10.10
C LEU A 340 25.16 -17.68 -9.74
N GLY A 341 26.48 -17.59 -9.56
CA GLY A 341 27.26 -18.64 -8.95
C GLY A 341 27.60 -18.35 -7.49
N ALA A 342 27.78 -19.37 -6.68
CA ALA A 342 28.24 -19.27 -5.29
C ALA A 342 29.77 -19.09 -5.17
N GLY A 343 30.46 -18.78 -6.25
CA GLY A 343 31.91 -18.87 -6.39
C GLY A 343 32.75 -18.08 -5.40
N ILE A 344 33.64 -18.77 -4.76
CA ILE A 344 34.71 -18.21 -3.91
C ILE A 344 35.83 -17.67 -4.76
N ALA A 345 36.04 -18.28 -5.95
CA ALA A 345 37.17 -17.95 -6.83
C ALA A 345 37.10 -16.46 -7.21
N GLN A 346 38.25 -15.83 -7.19
CA GLN A 346 38.41 -14.41 -7.55
C GLN A 346 37.92 -14.09 -8.98
N ASP A 347 37.77 -15.12 -9.79
CA ASP A 347 37.53 -15.04 -11.22
C ASP A 347 36.07 -15.33 -11.63
N TRP A 348 35.15 -15.40 -10.70
CA TRP A 348 33.71 -15.54 -11.04
C TRP A 348 33.15 -14.17 -11.36
N PRO A 349 32.90 -13.87 -12.64
CA PRO A 349 32.49 -12.53 -13.05
C PRO A 349 31.14 -12.11 -12.46
N ASP A 350 30.29 -13.07 -12.20
CA ASP A 350 28.90 -12.84 -11.85
C ASP A 350 28.72 -12.02 -10.56
N LEU A 351 29.53 -12.29 -9.52
CA LEU A 351 29.44 -11.54 -8.27
C LEU A 351 30.02 -10.13 -8.39
N THR A 352 31.02 -9.92 -9.23
CA THR A 352 31.62 -8.59 -9.44
C THR A 352 30.74 -7.69 -10.32
N ASP A 353 29.84 -8.30 -11.08
CA ASP A 353 28.85 -7.56 -11.86
C ASP A 353 27.78 -6.93 -10.97
N LEU A 354 27.51 -7.51 -9.82
CA LEU A 354 26.53 -7.03 -8.86
C LEU A 354 27.02 -5.84 -8.03
N GLY A 355 28.31 -5.83 -7.70
CA GLY A 355 28.90 -4.80 -6.86
C GLY A 355 30.40 -4.98 -6.64
N GLU A 356 30.97 -4.27 -5.67
CA GLU A 356 32.35 -4.40 -5.29
C GLU A 356 32.52 -5.59 -4.31
N LYS A 357 33.38 -6.53 -4.69
CA LYS A 357 33.74 -7.69 -3.87
C LYS A 357 34.91 -7.36 -2.95
N LYS A 358 34.70 -7.41 -1.66
CA LYS A 358 35.66 -7.07 -0.61
C LYS A 358 35.85 -8.19 0.40
N VAL A 359 37.01 -8.20 1.06
CA VAL A 359 37.28 -9.16 2.15
C VAL A 359 36.40 -8.80 3.35
N LEU A 360 35.57 -9.74 3.77
CA LEU A 360 34.55 -9.52 4.81
C LEU A 360 35.13 -9.08 6.14
N SER A 361 36.28 -9.60 6.56
CA SER A 361 36.90 -9.22 7.84
C SER A 361 37.19 -7.71 7.92
N ALA A 362 37.70 -7.12 6.82
CA ALA A 362 37.94 -5.67 6.75
C ALA A 362 36.63 -4.88 6.79
N GLU A 363 35.62 -5.33 6.09
CA GLU A 363 34.31 -4.65 6.06
C GLU A 363 33.59 -4.70 7.42
N LEU A 364 33.75 -5.78 8.17
CA LEU A 364 33.23 -5.88 9.54
C LEU A 364 33.97 -4.96 10.53
N ASP A 365 35.30 -4.85 10.38
CA ASP A 365 36.10 -3.98 11.22
C ASP A 365 35.82 -2.50 10.98
N GLU A 366 35.52 -2.14 9.73
CA GLU A 366 35.16 -0.78 9.30
C GLU A 366 33.66 -0.47 9.44
N ASN A 367 32.84 -1.41 9.94
CA ASN A 367 31.39 -1.31 10.07
C ASN A 367 30.69 -0.97 8.76
N LYS A 368 31.14 -1.55 7.66
CA LYS A 368 30.60 -1.31 6.31
C LYS A 368 29.60 -2.35 5.84
N LEU A 369 29.47 -3.47 6.55
CA LEU A 369 28.46 -4.48 6.21
C LEU A 369 27.04 -3.88 6.39
N ARG A 370 26.22 -4.07 5.38
CA ARG A 370 24.84 -3.55 5.37
C ARG A 370 23.84 -4.65 5.09
N VAL A 371 22.64 -4.47 5.58
CA VAL A 371 21.49 -5.32 5.23
C VAL A 371 21.29 -5.28 3.71
N GLY A 372 21.08 -6.44 3.10
CA GLY A 372 21.00 -6.61 1.64
C GLY A 372 22.31 -6.83 0.92
N ASP A 373 23.46 -6.74 1.62
CA ASP A 373 24.74 -7.17 1.05
C ASP A 373 24.75 -8.69 0.88
N LEU A 374 25.51 -9.17 -0.11
CA LEU A 374 25.74 -10.59 -0.28
C LEU A 374 27.00 -11.03 0.48
N LEU A 375 26.92 -12.22 1.03
CA LEU A 375 28.05 -12.90 1.65
C LEU A 375 28.44 -14.11 0.80
N SER A 376 29.72 -14.29 0.57
CA SER A 376 30.23 -15.45 -0.18
C SER A 376 31.42 -16.06 0.54
N GLY A 377 31.46 -17.39 0.57
CA GLY A 377 32.54 -18.09 1.24
C GLY A 377 32.55 -19.60 1.05
N PRO A 378 33.59 -20.27 1.60
CA PRO A 378 33.75 -21.70 1.46
C PRO A 378 32.89 -22.55 2.38
N TYR A 379 31.90 -22.05 3.00
CA TYR A 379 31.05 -22.68 4.01
C TYR A 379 31.75 -23.87 4.77
N GLY A 380 31.95 -23.71 6.06
CA GLY A 380 32.57 -24.74 6.89
C GLY A 380 34.11 -24.76 6.91
N GLY A 381 34.77 -23.68 6.51
CA GLY A 381 36.22 -23.50 6.67
C GLY A 381 37.09 -24.30 5.71
N THR A 382 36.50 -24.94 4.71
CA THR A 382 37.27 -25.71 3.70
C THR A 382 37.18 -25.03 2.34
N VAL A 383 38.33 -24.72 1.76
CA VAL A 383 38.48 -24.16 0.41
C VAL A 383 38.29 -25.30 -0.62
N PHE A 384 37.07 -25.83 -0.73
CA PHE A 384 36.77 -26.80 -1.77
C PHE A 384 35.78 -26.21 -2.78
N GLU A 385 35.77 -26.80 -3.97
CA GLU A 385 35.06 -26.42 -5.20
C GLU A 385 33.52 -26.25 -5.10
N GLY A 386 33.01 -25.71 -4.05
CA GLY A 386 31.61 -25.44 -3.84
C GLY A 386 31.48 -24.27 -2.89
N GLY A 387 31.37 -23.08 -3.42
CA GLY A 387 31.12 -21.89 -2.63
C GLY A 387 29.73 -21.89 -2.02
N HIS A 388 29.54 -20.98 -1.06
CA HIS A 388 28.25 -20.66 -0.51
C HIS A 388 27.99 -19.17 -0.65
N ILE A 389 26.74 -18.80 -0.90
CA ILE A 389 26.31 -17.41 -1.01
C ILE A 389 25.01 -17.22 -0.22
N ALA A 390 24.88 -16.06 0.39
CA ALA A 390 23.75 -15.70 1.23
C ALA A 390 23.51 -14.19 1.22
N ILE A 391 22.39 -13.75 1.80
CA ILE A 391 21.98 -12.34 1.90
C ILE A 391 22.01 -11.92 3.36
N VAL A 392 22.58 -10.76 3.66
CA VAL A 392 22.45 -10.13 4.99
C VAL A 392 21.02 -9.65 5.15
N ALA A 393 20.26 -10.33 6.00
CA ALA A 393 18.85 -10.05 6.22
C ALA A 393 18.59 -9.07 7.37
N GLY A 394 19.55 -8.89 8.27
CA GLY A 394 19.42 -7.95 9.37
C GLY A 394 20.72 -7.82 10.18
N ILE A 395 20.83 -6.74 10.92
CA ILE A 395 21.92 -6.50 11.88
C ILE A 395 21.27 -5.89 13.12
N ASP A 396 21.42 -6.52 14.29
CA ASP A 396 20.84 -6.01 15.51
C ASP A 396 21.75 -4.98 16.22
N LYS A 397 21.21 -4.33 17.24
CA LYS A 397 21.94 -3.32 18.05
C LYS A 397 23.18 -3.88 18.77
N ASP A 398 23.21 -5.18 19.01
CA ASP A 398 24.33 -5.87 19.67
C ASP A 398 25.41 -6.29 18.66
N GLY A 399 25.16 -6.05 17.36
CA GLY A 399 26.08 -6.35 16.26
C GLY A 399 26.03 -7.80 15.79
N TYR A 400 24.99 -8.56 16.14
CA TYR A 400 24.71 -9.84 15.51
C TYR A 400 24.19 -9.65 14.10
N ILE A 401 24.58 -10.55 13.22
CA ILE A 401 24.27 -10.50 11.80
C ILE A 401 23.30 -11.65 11.49
N TYR A 402 22.16 -11.31 10.93
CA TYR A 402 21.15 -12.26 10.51
C TYR A 402 21.30 -12.47 9.00
N VAL A 403 21.49 -13.71 8.61
CA VAL A 403 21.80 -14.09 7.24
C VAL A 403 20.70 -15.00 6.72
N ALA A 404 20.07 -14.58 5.63
CA ALA A 404 19.15 -15.42 4.88
C ALA A 404 19.96 -16.30 3.94
N GLU A 405 19.86 -17.60 4.15
CA GLU A 405 20.66 -18.58 3.42
C GLU A 405 19.91 -19.88 3.19
N GLU A 406 20.28 -20.60 2.16
CA GLU A 406 19.86 -21.96 1.93
C GLU A 406 21.00 -22.94 2.05
N LEU A 407 20.78 -23.99 2.85
CA LEU A 407 21.76 -24.98 3.17
C LEU A 407 21.32 -26.39 2.82
N GLY A 408 22.23 -27.17 2.23
CA GLY A 408 22.01 -28.54 1.76
C GLY A 408 22.68 -29.64 2.58
N TYR A 409 22.82 -29.51 3.89
CA TYR A 409 23.47 -30.51 4.73
C TYR A 409 22.50 -31.44 5.45
N ALA A 410 22.98 -32.60 5.84
CA ALA A 410 22.23 -33.78 6.22
C ALA A 410 21.11 -33.65 7.25
N ASN A 411 21.03 -32.54 7.99
CA ASN A 411 19.97 -32.29 8.96
C ASN A 411 19.35 -30.87 8.85
N ALA A 412 19.78 -30.05 7.88
CA ALA A 412 19.33 -28.69 7.71
C ALA A 412 19.12 -28.40 6.22
N TRP A 413 18.07 -28.97 5.66
CA TRP A 413 17.71 -28.77 4.27
C TRP A 413 16.63 -27.68 4.19
N GLY A 414 16.94 -26.55 3.56
CA GLY A 414 15.96 -25.51 3.30
C GLY A 414 16.42 -24.11 3.67
N TYR A 415 15.50 -23.15 3.51
CA TYR A 415 15.74 -21.75 3.82
C TYR A 415 15.54 -21.46 5.28
N PHE A 416 16.43 -20.65 5.82
CA PHE A 416 16.29 -20.07 7.14
C PHE A 416 17.08 -18.78 7.26
N ILE A 417 16.79 -18.06 8.30
CA ILE A 417 17.60 -16.93 8.70
C ILE A 417 18.38 -17.36 9.93
N LYS A 418 19.69 -17.29 9.84
CA LYS A 418 20.59 -17.71 10.88
C LYS A 418 21.29 -16.53 11.52
N LYS A 419 21.38 -16.52 12.84
CA LYS A 419 22.05 -15.50 13.63
C LYS A 419 23.53 -15.84 13.81
N TYR A 420 24.39 -14.90 13.48
CA TYR A 420 25.85 -15.02 13.60
C TYR A 420 26.42 -13.90 14.46
N ASP A 421 27.37 -14.23 15.31
CA ASP A 421 28.36 -13.28 15.77
C ASP A 421 29.47 -13.08 14.71
N LYS A 422 30.32 -12.05 14.88
CA LYS A 422 31.42 -11.77 13.94
C LYS A 422 32.35 -12.94 13.72
N SER A 423 32.68 -13.70 14.76
CA SER A 423 33.62 -14.81 14.67
C SER A 423 33.05 -15.99 13.90
N SER A 424 31.81 -16.36 14.20
CA SER A 424 31.11 -17.43 13.50
C SER A 424 30.80 -17.04 12.05
N LEU A 425 30.46 -15.78 11.77
CA LEU A 425 30.27 -15.33 10.40
C LEU A 425 31.52 -15.51 9.55
N LEU A 426 32.69 -15.10 10.05
CA LEU A 426 33.98 -15.21 9.36
C LEU A 426 34.46 -16.67 9.19
N HIS A 427 33.87 -17.60 9.92
CA HIS A 427 34.15 -19.03 9.73
C HIS A 427 33.45 -19.58 8.46
N TYR A 428 32.31 -19.02 8.09
CA TYR A 428 31.50 -19.50 6.97
C TYR A 428 31.65 -18.64 5.71
N PHE A 429 31.89 -17.33 5.87
CA PHE A 429 31.94 -16.36 4.79
C PHE A 429 33.30 -15.66 4.74
N TYR A 430 33.76 -15.38 3.53
CA TYR A 430 35.05 -14.75 3.31
C TYR A 430 34.94 -13.38 2.61
N TYR A 431 33.95 -13.22 1.73
CA TYR A 431 33.73 -11.99 0.98
C TYR A 431 32.36 -11.40 1.25
N ARG A 432 32.30 -10.08 1.16
CA ARG A 432 31.10 -9.28 1.03
C ARG A 432 31.01 -8.72 -0.40
N VAL A 433 29.79 -8.67 -0.98
CA VAL A 433 29.49 -7.93 -2.20
C VAL A 433 28.42 -6.89 -1.84
N ASP A 434 28.69 -5.61 -2.11
CA ASP A 434 27.88 -4.50 -1.63
C ASP A 434 26.62 -4.22 -2.45
N MET A 435 26.46 -4.84 -3.60
CA MET A 435 25.29 -4.69 -4.49
C MET A 435 24.99 -3.26 -4.96
N GLU A 436 25.93 -2.32 -4.78
CA GLU A 436 25.72 -0.90 -5.07
C GLU A 436 25.45 -0.61 -6.56
N LYS A 437 25.81 -1.50 -7.45
CA LYS A 437 25.47 -1.37 -8.88
C LYS A 437 24.01 -1.64 -9.17
N TYR A 438 23.34 -2.38 -8.29
CA TYR A 438 21.93 -2.77 -8.43
C TYR A 438 21.01 -1.84 -7.64
N TYR A 439 21.37 -1.49 -6.42
CA TYR A 439 20.51 -0.70 -5.52
C TYR A 439 20.52 0.79 -5.85
N THR A 440 20.26 1.12 -7.11
CA THR A 440 20.29 2.51 -7.62
C THR A 440 19.14 3.36 -7.11
N ASP A 441 18.01 2.76 -6.78
CA ASP A 441 16.83 3.45 -6.25
C ASP A 441 16.87 3.61 -4.73
N GLY A 442 18.00 3.20 -4.12
CA GLY A 442 18.26 3.37 -2.70
C GLY A 442 17.96 2.16 -1.84
N ASP A 443 17.83 2.41 -0.56
CA ASP A 443 17.70 1.35 0.45
C ASP A 443 16.27 0.84 0.63
N GLY A 444 15.27 1.64 0.28
CA GLY A 444 13.88 1.34 0.62
C GLY A 444 13.63 1.45 2.13
N ASN A 445 12.58 0.85 2.62
CA ASN A 445 12.25 0.82 4.04
C ASN A 445 12.92 -0.38 4.73
N LEU A 446 14.14 -0.18 5.22
CA LEU A 446 14.93 -1.21 5.93
C LEU A 446 14.63 -1.26 7.45
N THR A 447 13.79 -0.39 7.97
CA THR A 447 13.65 -0.19 9.42
C THR A 447 12.70 -1.17 10.10
N ASP A 448 11.73 -1.70 9.37
CA ASP A 448 10.68 -2.54 9.96
C ASP A 448 11.03 -4.02 9.91
N PHE A 449 12.18 -4.37 10.42
CA PHE A 449 12.50 -5.76 10.54
C PHE A 449 11.96 -6.34 11.84
N TRP A 450 11.46 -7.55 11.71
CA TRP A 450 11.11 -8.53 12.71
C TRP A 450 12.16 -8.73 13.83
N ILE A 451 13.33 -8.10 13.74
CA ILE A 451 14.29 -7.97 14.85
C ILE A 451 13.79 -6.85 15.74
N GLU A 452 12.79 -7.15 16.57
CA GLU A 452 12.33 -6.19 17.55
C GLU A 452 13.44 -5.86 18.54
N GLU A 453 13.65 -4.56 18.75
CA GLU A 453 14.37 -4.09 19.91
C GLU A 453 13.50 -4.37 21.16
N GLU A 454 13.94 -5.29 22.03
CA GLU A 454 13.40 -5.43 23.38
C GLU A 454 13.68 -4.18 24.23
#